data_1590b3b458a2973f87883f77ccde4c6b
#
_entry.id   1590b3b458a2973f87883f77ccde4c6b
#
_cell.length_a   1.000
_cell.length_b   1.000
_cell.length_c   1.000
_cell.angle_alpha   90.00
_cell.angle_beta   90.00
_cell.angle_gamma   90.00
#
_symmetry.space_group_name_H-M   'P 1'
#
loop_
_entity.id
_entity.type
_entity.pdbx_description
1 polymer ?
#
loop_
_entity_poly.entity_id
_entity_poly.type
_entity_poly.pdbx_seq_one_letter_code
_entity_poly.pdbx_strand_id
1 'polypeptide(L)'
;MGEALTIRVRRERGYAIAAVAGEVDIATVTRLRERLFELAASGRPLVVDLDQVRFIDSAGLAALVGAARRAASHGASLQAVCARPQIRQLFRLTGLDSQVPLARTLAGALESLAAAQTPPAS
;
A
#
# COMPACT_ATOMS: atom_id res chain seq x y z
N MET A 1 -7.99 -25.81 -3.61
CA MET A 1 -6.76 -25.02 -3.60
C MET A 1 -7.06 -23.62 -3.14
N GLY A 2 -6.23 -23.10 -2.25
CA GLY A 2 -6.36 -21.73 -1.80
C GLY A 2 -5.96 -20.73 -2.88
N GLU A 3 -6.45 -19.52 -2.76
CA GLU A 3 -6.03 -18.45 -3.65
C GLU A 3 -4.58 -18.05 -3.35
N ALA A 4 -3.78 -17.80 -4.41
CA ALA A 4 -2.42 -17.33 -4.29
C ALA A 4 -2.37 -15.91 -3.72
N LEU A 5 -3.44 -15.14 -3.90
CA LEU A 5 -3.54 -13.75 -3.45
C LEU A 5 -4.93 -13.49 -2.91
N THR A 6 -5.01 -12.88 -1.73
CA THR A 6 -6.26 -12.35 -1.19
C THR A 6 -6.09 -10.88 -0.87
N ILE A 7 -7.15 -10.11 -1.07
CA ILE A 7 -7.18 -8.68 -0.78
C ILE A 7 -8.45 -8.41 0.01
N ARG A 8 -8.29 -7.96 1.25
CA ARG A 8 -9.41 -7.59 2.11
C ARG A 8 -9.38 -6.09 2.33
N VAL A 9 -10.51 -5.45 2.08
CA VAL A 9 -10.60 -3.98 2.19
C VAL A 9 -11.57 -3.63 3.29
N ARG A 10 -11.15 -2.70 4.15
CA ARG A 10 -12.06 -2.06 5.09
C ARG A 10 -11.88 -0.56 5.01
N ARG A 11 -12.94 0.17 5.28
CA ARG A 11 -12.94 1.63 5.25
C ARG A 11 -13.19 2.16 6.63
N GLU A 12 -12.37 3.11 7.06
CA GLU A 12 -12.46 3.71 8.38
C GLU A 12 -12.17 5.20 8.28
N ARG A 13 -13.00 6.05 8.89
CA ARG A 13 -12.72 7.47 9.10
C ARG A 13 -12.19 8.21 7.87
N GLY A 14 -12.68 7.88 6.69
CA GLY A 14 -12.30 8.57 5.46
C GLY A 14 -11.06 8.01 4.76
N TYR A 15 -10.53 6.88 5.20
CA TYR A 15 -9.44 6.18 4.52
C TYR A 15 -9.78 4.70 4.32
N ALA A 16 -9.03 4.05 3.46
CA ALA A 16 -9.19 2.63 3.18
C ALA A 16 -7.94 1.86 3.58
N ILE A 17 -8.13 0.64 4.07
CA ILE A 17 -7.05 -0.27 4.39
C ILE A 17 -7.23 -1.51 3.51
N ALA A 18 -6.25 -1.79 2.66
CA ALA A 18 -6.22 -2.99 1.85
C ALA A 18 -5.21 -3.96 2.45
N ALA A 19 -5.70 -5.02 3.09
CA ALA A 19 -4.84 -6.06 3.64
C ALA A 19 -4.60 -7.12 2.56
N VAL A 20 -3.35 -7.25 2.13
CA VAL A 20 -2.94 -8.15 1.06
C VAL A 20 -2.24 -9.36 1.68
N ALA A 21 -2.61 -10.55 1.25
CA ALA A 21 -2.00 -11.78 1.74
C ALA A 21 -1.66 -12.71 0.58
N GLY A 22 -0.54 -13.40 0.69
CA GLY A 22 -0.11 -14.40 -0.27
C GLY A 22 1.07 -13.96 -1.11
N GLU A 23 1.02 -14.24 -2.39
CA GLU A 23 2.11 -14.00 -3.32
C GLU A 23 1.71 -12.97 -4.37
N VAL A 24 2.56 -11.97 -4.58
CA VAL A 24 2.37 -10.95 -5.60
C VAL A 24 3.42 -11.16 -6.69
N ASP A 25 2.97 -11.73 -7.80
CA ASP A 25 3.81 -12.09 -8.94
C ASP A 25 3.08 -11.76 -10.25
N ILE A 26 3.68 -12.14 -11.37
CA ILE A 26 3.12 -11.86 -12.70
C ILE A 26 1.72 -12.45 -12.86
N ALA A 27 1.42 -13.55 -12.18
CA ALA A 27 0.11 -14.21 -12.28
C ALA A 27 -0.98 -13.52 -11.48
N THR A 28 -0.62 -12.82 -10.41
CA THR A 28 -1.58 -12.22 -9.48
C THR A 28 -1.62 -10.69 -9.54
N VAL A 29 -0.59 -10.07 -10.13
CA VAL A 29 -0.40 -8.62 -10.05
C VAL A 29 -1.54 -7.82 -10.70
N THR A 30 -2.15 -8.34 -11.76
CA THR A 30 -3.25 -7.63 -12.42
C THR A 30 -4.40 -7.40 -11.47
N ARG A 31 -4.75 -8.42 -10.70
CA ARG A 31 -5.83 -8.35 -9.72
C ARG A 31 -5.51 -7.35 -8.61
N LEU A 32 -4.28 -7.36 -8.13
CA LEU A 32 -3.82 -6.40 -7.13
C LEU A 32 -3.87 -4.98 -7.67
N ARG A 33 -3.33 -4.77 -8.86
CA ARG A 33 -3.27 -3.45 -9.48
C ARG A 33 -4.67 -2.87 -9.69
N GLU A 34 -5.58 -3.66 -10.24
CA GLU A 34 -6.95 -3.21 -10.47
C GLU A 34 -7.61 -2.75 -9.17
N ARG A 35 -7.46 -3.55 -8.12
CA ARG A 35 -8.07 -3.23 -6.83
C ARG A 35 -7.45 -2.00 -6.20
N LEU A 36 -6.12 -1.91 -6.19
CA LEU A 36 -5.43 -0.76 -5.62
C LEU A 36 -5.72 0.53 -6.42
N PHE A 37 -5.77 0.44 -7.74
CA PHE A 37 -6.06 1.60 -8.58
C PHE A 37 -7.48 2.12 -8.35
N GLU A 38 -8.44 1.21 -8.19
CA GLU A 38 -9.82 1.57 -7.86
C GLU A 38 -9.88 2.31 -6.52
N LEU A 39 -9.21 1.79 -5.50
CA LEU A 39 -9.17 2.42 -4.18
C LEU A 39 -8.43 3.76 -4.22
N ALA A 40 -7.33 3.83 -4.96
CA ALA A 40 -6.54 5.07 -5.07
C ALA A 40 -7.31 6.19 -5.77
N ALA A 41 -8.19 5.85 -6.70
CA ALA A 41 -8.98 6.83 -7.44
C ALA A 41 -10.09 7.46 -6.60
N SER A 42 -10.35 6.96 -5.40
CA SER A 42 -11.40 7.50 -4.53
C SER A 42 -11.07 8.88 -3.95
N GLY A 43 -9.81 9.30 -4.03
CA GLY A 43 -9.36 10.55 -3.42
C GLY A 43 -9.17 10.45 -1.90
N ARG A 44 -9.27 9.26 -1.34
CA ARG A 44 -9.07 9.02 0.09
C ARG A 44 -7.72 8.39 0.33
N PRO A 45 -7.07 8.69 1.48
CA PRO A 45 -5.82 8.02 1.82
C PRO A 45 -5.98 6.51 1.84
N LEU A 46 -4.95 5.81 1.35
CA LEU A 46 -4.97 4.36 1.21
C LEU A 46 -3.78 3.77 1.97
N VAL A 47 -4.06 2.79 2.82
CA VAL A 47 -3.05 2.00 3.49
C VAL A 47 -3.03 0.61 2.86
N VAL A 48 -1.88 0.14 2.44
CA VAL A 48 -1.69 -1.21 1.90
C VAL A 48 -0.88 -2.00 2.90
N ASP A 49 -1.55 -2.94 3.58
CA ASP A 49 -0.92 -3.78 4.59
C ASP A 49 -0.33 -5.02 3.91
N LEU A 50 0.99 -5.13 3.95
CA LEU A 50 1.74 -6.20 3.30
C LEU A 50 2.30 -7.22 4.29
N ASP A 51 1.89 -7.18 5.56
CA ASP A 51 2.45 -8.09 6.58
C ASP A 51 2.20 -9.57 6.28
N GLN A 52 1.17 -9.88 5.53
CA GLN A 52 0.83 -11.25 5.14
C GLN A 52 1.29 -11.61 3.73
N VAL A 53 2.04 -10.73 3.08
CA VAL A 53 2.62 -11.02 1.77
C VAL A 53 3.91 -11.81 1.96
N ARG A 54 3.98 -13.00 1.37
CA ARG A 54 5.14 -13.90 1.47
C ARG A 54 6.16 -13.66 0.37
N PHE A 55 5.71 -13.12 -0.75
CA PHE A 55 6.55 -12.89 -1.92
C PHE A 55 5.99 -11.72 -2.72
N ILE A 56 6.88 -10.85 -3.18
CA ILE A 56 6.53 -9.76 -4.09
C ILE A 56 7.69 -9.57 -5.06
N ASP A 57 7.38 -9.54 -6.36
CA ASP A 57 8.39 -9.31 -7.39
C ASP A 57 8.32 -7.87 -7.92
N SER A 58 9.12 -7.60 -8.96
CA SER A 58 9.18 -6.25 -9.53
C SER A 58 7.85 -5.77 -10.10
N ALA A 59 7.03 -6.69 -10.62
CA ALA A 59 5.70 -6.31 -11.12
C ALA A 59 4.81 -5.83 -9.98
N GLY A 60 4.88 -6.49 -8.82
CA GLY A 60 4.14 -6.08 -7.63
C GLY A 60 4.60 -4.74 -7.10
N LEU A 61 5.92 -4.52 -7.07
CA LEU A 61 6.47 -3.23 -6.64
C LEU A 61 6.03 -2.12 -7.59
N ALA A 62 6.02 -2.36 -8.89
CA ALA A 62 5.55 -1.38 -9.88
C ALA A 62 4.07 -1.05 -9.69
N ALA A 63 3.25 -2.04 -9.32
CA ALA A 63 1.84 -1.83 -9.03
C ALA A 63 1.64 -0.90 -7.83
N LEU A 64 2.47 -1.03 -6.81
CA LEU A 64 2.42 -0.14 -5.64
C LEU A 64 2.77 1.30 -6.01
N VAL A 65 3.81 1.47 -6.82
CA VAL A 65 4.21 2.82 -7.31
C VAL A 65 3.09 3.42 -8.14
N GLY A 66 2.51 2.64 -9.05
CA GLY A 66 1.40 3.11 -9.87
C GLY A 66 0.19 3.54 -9.06
N ALA A 67 -0.13 2.75 -8.03
CA ALA A 67 -1.24 3.09 -7.13
C ALA A 67 -0.94 4.36 -6.32
N ALA A 68 0.30 4.53 -5.86
CA ALA A 68 0.69 5.74 -5.12
C ALA A 68 0.59 6.99 -6.00
N ARG A 69 1.01 6.89 -7.25
CA ARG A 69 0.89 8.00 -8.21
C ARG A 69 -0.56 8.33 -8.50
N ARG A 70 -1.39 7.31 -8.63
CA ARG A 70 -2.82 7.51 -8.87
C ARG A 70 -3.49 8.17 -7.67
N ALA A 71 -3.14 7.75 -6.45
CA ALA A 71 -3.66 8.39 -5.24
C ALA A 71 -3.28 9.88 -5.22
N ALA A 72 -2.01 10.18 -5.51
CA ALA A 72 -1.53 11.56 -5.54
C ALA A 72 -2.28 12.39 -6.58
N SER A 73 -2.58 11.84 -7.75
CA SER A 73 -3.32 12.56 -8.80
C SER A 73 -4.77 12.84 -8.40
N HIS A 74 -5.29 12.17 -7.38
CA HIS A 74 -6.62 12.40 -6.82
C HIS A 74 -6.57 13.12 -5.47
N GLY A 75 -5.41 13.72 -5.14
CA GLY A 75 -5.26 14.51 -3.93
C GLY A 75 -5.09 13.69 -2.65
N ALA A 76 -4.76 12.43 -2.78
CA ALA A 76 -4.60 11.53 -1.64
C ALA A 76 -3.18 10.95 -1.58
N SER A 77 -2.92 10.14 -0.58
CA SER A 77 -1.64 9.48 -0.40
C SER A 77 -1.83 7.98 -0.19
N LEU A 78 -0.78 7.23 -0.46
CA LEU A 78 -0.74 5.80 -0.20
C LEU A 78 0.44 5.51 0.72
N GLN A 79 0.20 4.70 1.75
CA GLN A 79 1.26 4.19 2.61
C GLN A 79 1.20 2.67 2.65
N ALA A 80 2.36 2.03 2.66
CA ALA A 80 2.46 0.60 2.86
C ALA A 80 2.81 0.30 4.31
N VAL A 81 2.43 -0.89 4.77
CA VAL A 81 2.76 -1.38 6.11
C VAL A 81 3.42 -2.74 5.96
N CYS A 82 4.59 -2.90 6.54
CA CYS A 82 5.24 -4.20 6.63
C CYS A 82 6.35 -4.17 7.68
N ALA A 83 6.33 -5.15 8.59
CA ALA A 83 7.40 -5.34 9.57
C ALA A 83 8.44 -6.37 9.09
N ARG A 84 8.17 -7.10 8.02
CA ARG A 84 9.02 -8.20 7.57
C ARG A 84 10.31 -7.66 6.95
N PRO A 85 11.48 -8.08 7.47
CA PRO A 85 12.76 -7.52 7.02
C PRO A 85 13.02 -7.70 5.52
N GLN A 86 12.60 -8.82 4.93
CA GLN A 86 12.83 -9.10 3.52
C GLN A 86 12.14 -8.07 2.62
N ILE A 87 10.89 -7.74 2.93
CA ILE A 87 10.13 -6.78 2.14
C ILE A 87 10.64 -5.36 2.40
N ARG A 88 10.95 -5.04 3.65
CA ARG A 88 11.52 -3.74 3.99
C ARG A 88 12.85 -3.51 3.28
N GLN A 89 13.69 -4.54 3.23
CA GLN A 89 14.97 -4.46 2.54
C GLN A 89 14.77 -4.26 1.03
N LEU A 90 13.79 -4.94 0.44
CA LEU A 90 13.48 -4.81 -0.98
C LEU A 90 13.06 -3.39 -1.32
N PHE A 91 12.22 -2.77 -0.50
CA PHE A 91 11.83 -1.36 -0.67
C PHE A 91 13.05 -0.44 -0.63
N ARG A 92 13.95 -0.68 0.30
CA ARG A 92 15.15 0.14 0.47
C ARG A 92 16.11 -0.02 -0.70
N LEU A 93 16.39 -1.27 -1.10
CA LEU A 93 17.34 -1.57 -2.18
C LEU A 93 16.86 -1.05 -3.54
N THR A 94 15.55 -1.01 -3.77
CA THR A 94 14.98 -0.51 -5.02
C THR A 94 14.69 0.99 -4.99
N GLY A 95 14.86 1.63 -3.83
CA GLY A 95 14.50 3.04 -3.67
C GLY A 95 13.00 3.29 -3.60
N LEU A 96 12.22 2.21 -3.48
CA LEU A 96 10.76 2.31 -3.47
C LEU A 96 10.24 3.10 -2.27
N ASP A 97 10.95 3.05 -1.16
CA ASP A 97 10.57 3.75 0.07
C ASP A 97 10.51 5.27 -0.10
N SER A 98 11.14 5.82 -1.14
CA SER A 98 11.00 7.24 -1.46
C SER A 98 9.69 7.57 -2.17
N GLN A 99 9.07 6.59 -2.81
CA GLN A 99 7.81 6.78 -3.55
C GLN A 99 6.61 6.22 -2.82
N VAL A 100 6.82 5.16 -2.04
CA VAL A 100 5.78 4.50 -1.25
C VAL A 100 6.28 4.42 0.18
N PRO A 101 5.88 5.36 1.05
CA PRO A 101 6.30 5.33 2.44
C PRO A 101 5.92 4.01 3.10
N LEU A 102 6.83 3.46 3.89
CA LEU A 102 6.66 2.15 4.49
C LEU A 102 6.74 2.26 6.01
N ALA A 103 5.60 2.04 6.67
CA ALA A 103 5.52 1.99 8.12
C ALA A 103 5.74 0.55 8.60
N ARG A 104 6.19 0.39 9.83
CA ARG A 104 6.36 -0.93 10.44
C ARG A 104 5.05 -1.53 10.93
N THR A 105 4.11 -0.68 11.33
CA THR A 105 2.85 -1.11 11.90
C THR A 105 1.70 -0.32 11.30
N LEU A 106 0.52 -0.90 11.36
CA LEU A 106 -0.69 -0.21 10.93
C LEU A 106 -0.92 1.05 11.75
N ALA A 107 -0.73 0.98 13.06
CA ALA A 107 -0.87 2.16 13.93
C ALA A 107 0.05 3.29 13.49
N GLY A 108 1.30 2.98 13.17
CA GLY A 108 2.26 3.97 12.69
C GLY A 108 1.83 4.61 11.38
N ALA A 109 1.31 3.81 10.45
CA ALA A 109 0.79 4.33 9.18
C ALA A 109 -0.39 5.27 9.40
N LEU A 110 -1.31 4.90 10.28
CA LEU A 110 -2.49 5.72 10.58
C LEU A 110 -2.11 7.02 11.27
N GLU A 111 -1.13 6.99 12.16
CA GLU A 111 -0.60 8.20 12.79
C GLU A 111 0.01 9.15 11.75
N SER A 112 0.78 8.61 10.80
CA SER A 112 1.35 9.41 9.72
C SER A 112 0.27 10.06 8.86
N LEU A 113 -0.79 9.33 8.54
CA LEU A 113 -1.90 9.88 7.75
C LEU A 113 -2.63 10.96 8.52
N ALA A 114 -2.87 10.76 9.81
CA ALA A 114 -3.53 11.77 10.65
C ALA A 114 -2.70 13.04 10.72
N ALA A 115 -1.38 12.92 10.90
CA ALA A 115 -0.48 14.06 10.93
C ALA A 115 -0.47 14.81 9.59
N ALA A 116 -0.49 14.07 8.46
CA ALA A 116 -0.50 14.67 7.13
C ALA A 116 -1.80 15.41 6.84
N GLN A 117 -2.91 15.00 7.46
CA GLN A 117 -4.22 15.63 7.28
C GLN A 117 -4.46 16.79 8.22
N THR A 118 -3.62 16.93 9.26
CA THR A 118 -3.75 18.05 10.20
C THR A 118 -3.21 19.31 9.54
N PRO A 119 -4.00 20.40 9.44
CA PRO A 119 -3.49 21.62 8.84
C PRO A 119 -2.35 22.17 9.70
N PRO A 120 -1.35 22.79 9.06
CA PRO A 120 -0.26 23.40 9.81
C PRO A 120 -0.81 24.50 10.71
N ALA A 121 -0.24 24.63 11.90
CA ALA A 121 -0.57 25.73 12.81
C ALA A 121 -0.18 27.03 12.14
N SER A 122 -1.13 27.91 11.97
CA SER A 122 -0.87 29.22 11.37
C SER A 122 -0.46 30.22 12.42
#